data_93082bed4992b471560498d9353a620b
#
_entry.id   93082bed4992b471560498d9353a620b
#
_cell.length_a   1.000
_cell.length_b   1.000
_cell.length_c   1.000
_cell.angle_alpha   90.00
_cell.angle_beta   90.00
_cell.angle_gamma   90.00
#
_symmetry.space_group_name_H-M   'P 1'
#
loop_
_entity.id
_entity.type
_entity.pdbx_description
1 polymer ?
#
loop_
_entity_poly.entity_id
_entity_poly.type
_entity_poly.pdbx_seq_one_letter_code
_entity_poly.pdbx_strand_id
1 'polypeptide(L)'
;MAIPNIRSASGDGALPSIVWNAFGLQPHRSETFKLSTDPLFVDKVQDVAGLYMSPPNRAIVLCVDEKSRIQALDREQPVLPMVPGVAERCPHTYTYTRNGTTSLFAALDIATGAVIGKCYRRHRASEFLDFLKQIDRQMPEGPEVHLVMDNYATHKTPRMKAWLARR
;
A
#
# COMPACT_ATOMS: atom_id res chain seq x y z
N MET A 1 5.48 -25.90 -16.75
CA MET A 1 6.80 -26.29 -16.22
C MET A 1 6.63 -26.58 -14.74
N ALA A 2 6.65 -27.84 -14.33
CA ALA A 2 6.31 -28.26 -12.97
C ALA A 2 7.50 -28.01 -12.03
N ILE A 3 7.25 -27.34 -10.90
CA ILE A 3 8.24 -27.13 -9.84
C ILE A 3 8.31 -28.41 -8.99
N PRO A 4 9.47 -29.04 -8.80
CA PRO A 4 9.58 -30.23 -7.98
C PRO A 4 9.40 -29.90 -6.50
N ASN A 5 8.62 -30.75 -5.83
CA ASN A 5 8.27 -30.73 -4.42
C ASN A 5 9.54 -31.06 -3.58
N ILE A 6 10.12 -30.07 -2.92
CA ILE A 6 11.25 -30.26 -2.02
C ILE A 6 10.70 -30.67 -0.64
N ARG A 7 10.79 -31.96 -0.33
CA ARG A 7 10.56 -32.48 1.03
C ARG A 7 11.70 -31.99 1.95
N SER A 8 11.35 -31.55 3.14
CA SER A 8 12.27 -31.20 4.22
C SER A 8 13.17 -32.38 4.58
N ALA A 9 14.47 -32.26 4.29
CA ALA A 9 15.50 -33.11 4.87
C ALA A 9 16.08 -32.38 6.08
N SER A 10 15.85 -32.91 7.27
CA SER A 10 16.52 -32.54 8.50
C SER A 10 17.96 -33.09 8.46
N GLY A 11 18.93 -32.21 8.30
CA GLY A 11 20.35 -32.56 8.34
C GLY A 11 21.24 -31.40 7.93
N ASP A 12 22.03 -30.93 8.86
CA ASP A 12 23.15 -29.96 8.77
C ASP A 12 22.94 -28.62 8.06
N GLY A 13 23.03 -27.55 8.87
CA GLY A 13 22.69 -26.17 8.54
C GLY A 13 23.53 -25.44 7.47
N ALA A 14 24.44 -26.10 6.74
CA ALA A 14 25.29 -25.50 5.72
C ALA A 14 24.74 -25.61 4.31
N LEU A 15 24.01 -26.67 3.98
CA LEU A 15 23.44 -26.91 2.64
C LEU A 15 22.33 -25.94 2.23
N PRO A 16 21.43 -25.51 3.10
CA PRO A 16 20.40 -24.52 2.73
C PRO A 16 20.96 -23.20 2.28
N SER A 17 22.00 -22.69 2.94
CA SER A 17 22.59 -21.37 2.62
C SER A 17 23.28 -21.33 1.26
N ILE A 18 23.88 -22.44 0.84
CA ILE A 18 24.54 -22.55 -0.48
C ILE A 18 23.50 -22.57 -1.59
N VAL A 19 22.41 -23.30 -1.39
CA VAL A 19 21.29 -23.37 -2.35
C VAL A 19 20.61 -22.01 -2.46
N TRP A 20 20.36 -21.34 -1.36
CA TRP A 20 19.73 -20.02 -1.36
C TRP A 20 20.58 -18.98 -2.10
N ASN A 21 21.88 -18.96 -1.86
CA ASN A 21 22.79 -18.06 -2.57
C ASN A 21 22.89 -18.36 -4.07
N ALA A 22 22.93 -19.65 -4.46
CA ALA A 22 23.00 -20.08 -5.84
C ALA A 22 21.75 -19.68 -6.66
N PHE A 23 20.58 -19.63 -6.02
CA PHE A 23 19.30 -19.27 -6.66
C PHE A 23 18.80 -17.86 -6.29
N GLY A 24 19.59 -17.05 -5.58
CA GLY A 24 19.20 -15.71 -5.14
C GLY A 24 18.00 -15.70 -4.17
N LEU A 25 17.72 -16.83 -3.50
CA LEU A 25 16.61 -16.94 -2.57
C LEU A 25 16.94 -16.28 -1.23
N GLN A 26 16.02 -15.49 -0.74
CA GLN A 26 16.14 -14.81 0.55
C GLN A 26 15.00 -15.25 1.47
N PRO A 27 15.10 -16.41 2.14
CA PRO A 27 13.99 -17.01 2.90
C PRO A 27 13.52 -16.15 4.09
N HIS A 28 14.36 -15.25 4.59
CA HIS A 28 13.99 -14.25 5.59
C HIS A 28 13.05 -13.15 5.04
N ARG A 29 12.89 -13.07 3.71
CA ARG A 29 11.97 -12.18 3.00
C ARG A 29 10.75 -12.92 2.44
N SER A 30 10.52 -14.19 2.85
CA SER A 30 9.31 -14.88 2.47
C SER A 30 8.11 -14.18 3.13
N GLU A 31 7.33 -13.46 2.34
CA GLU A 31 6.05 -12.94 2.78
C GLU A 31 5.07 -14.12 2.90
N THR A 32 4.32 -14.16 4.01
CA THR A 32 3.27 -15.16 4.18
C THR A 32 2.11 -14.84 3.25
N PHE A 33 2.00 -15.58 2.16
CA PHE A 33 0.86 -15.46 1.26
C PHE A 33 -0.35 -16.17 1.85
N LYS A 34 -1.41 -15.41 2.13
CA LYS A 34 -2.68 -15.95 2.58
C LYS A 34 -3.55 -16.27 1.36
N LEU A 35 -3.79 -17.55 1.11
CA LEU A 35 -4.75 -17.96 0.08
C LEU A 35 -6.14 -17.42 0.42
N SER A 36 -6.77 -16.75 -0.55
CA SER A 36 -8.15 -16.31 -0.43
C SER A 36 -9.11 -17.50 -0.50
N THR A 37 -10.17 -17.47 0.28
CA THR A 37 -11.28 -18.43 0.21
C THR A 37 -12.34 -18.04 -0.84
N ASP A 38 -12.16 -16.93 -1.54
CA ASP A 38 -13.04 -16.47 -2.61
C ASP A 38 -12.88 -17.36 -3.84
N PRO A 39 -13.93 -18.06 -4.32
CA PRO A 39 -13.86 -18.93 -5.49
C PRO A 39 -13.48 -18.19 -6.78
N LEU A 40 -13.76 -16.89 -6.86
CA LEU A 40 -13.40 -16.02 -8.00
C LEU A 40 -12.08 -15.27 -7.79
N PHE A 41 -11.25 -15.70 -6.84
CA PHE A 41 -10.02 -14.98 -6.49
C PHE A 41 -9.07 -14.84 -7.68
N VAL A 42 -8.87 -15.94 -8.44
CA VAL A 42 -7.95 -15.94 -9.59
C VAL A 42 -8.43 -15.00 -10.68
N ASP A 43 -9.73 -15.04 -11.01
CA ASP A 43 -10.32 -14.15 -12.03
C ASP A 43 -10.18 -12.69 -11.63
N LYS A 44 -10.47 -12.35 -10.36
CA LYS A 44 -10.30 -11.00 -9.82
C LYS A 44 -8.85 -10.51 -9.84
N VAL A 45 -7.89 -11.40 -9.56
CA VAL A 45 -6.46 -11.07 -9.65
C VAL A 45 -6.08 -10.80 -11.10
N GLN A 46 -6.58 -11.59 -12.05
CA GLN A 46 -6.33 -11.39 -13.48
C GLN A 46 -6.92 -10.07 -13.97
N ASP A 47 -8.15 -9.72 -13.56
CA ASP A 47 -8.80 -8.46 -13.90
C ASP A 47 -8.00 -7.26 -13.40
N VAL A 48 -7.61 -7.27 -12.12
CA VAL A 48 -6.81 -6.20 -11.52
C VAL A 48 -5.43 -6.12 -12.17
N ALA A 49 -4.74 -7.26 -12.36
CA ALA A 49 -3.44 -7.29 -13.04
C ALA A 49 -3.55 -6.81 -14.50
N GLY A 50 -4.64 -7.15 -15.18
CA GLY A 50 -4.93 -6.67 -16.53
C GLY A 50 -5.03 -5.14 -16.61
N LEU A 51 -5.70 -4.51 -15.65
CA LEU A 51 -5.78 -3.05 -15.57
C LEU A 51 -4.42 -2.39 -15.39
N TYR A 52 -3.49 -3.01 -14.65
CA TYR A 52 -2.13 -2.49 -14.46
C TYR A 52 -1.22 -2.73 -15.67
N MET A 53 -1.29 -3.91 -16.26
CA MET A 53 -0.37 -4.34 -17.32
C MET A 53 -0.78 -3.84 -18.70
N SER A 54 -2.08 -3.72 -18.94
CA SER A 54 -2.66 -3.34 -20.23
C SER A 54 -3.99 -2.62 -20.01
N PRO A 55 -3.94 -1.36 -19.54
CA PRO A 55 -5.17 -0.59 -19.30
C PRO A 55 -5.95 -0.41 -20.62
N PRO A 56 -7.28 -0.34 -20.56
CA PRO A 56 -8.11 -0.09 -21.74
C PRO A 56 -7.73 1.23 -22.41
N ASN A 57 -7.88 1.30 -23.72
CA ASN A 57 -7.68 2.54 -24.49
C ASN A 57 -8.61 3.64 -23.93
N ARG A 58 -8.04 4.81 -23.63
CA ARG A 58 -8.77 5.97 -23.07
C ARG A 58 -9.30 5.73 -21.63
N ALA A 59 -8.65 4.86 -20.86
CA ALA A 59 -8.93 4.67 -19.44
C ALA A 59 -7.86 5.34 -18.56
N ILE A 60 -8.30 5.82 -17.39
CA ILE A 60 -7.43 6.27 -16.30
C ILE A 60 -7.56 5.26 -15.18
N VAL A 61 -6.45 4.65 -14.78
CA VAL A 61 -6.43 3.66 -13.70
C VAL A 61 -5.80 4.28 -12.46
N LEU A 62 -6.59 4.45 -11.42
CA LEU A 62 -6.17 5.03 -10.14
C LEU A 62 -6.13 3.95 -9.06
N CYS A 63 -4.97 3.81 -8.42
CA CYS A 63 -4.81 3.00 -7.22
C CYS A 63 -5.04 3.89 -6.00
N VAL A 64 -6.10 3.60 -5.25
CA VAL A 64 -6.53 4.41 -4.09
C VAL A 64 -6.20 3.67 -2.80
N ASP A 65 -5.48 4.34 -1.91
CA ASP A 65 -5.12 3.81 -0.59
C ASP A 65 -5.13 4.91 0.47
N GLU A 66 -5.18 4.52 1.74
CA GLU A 66 -5.15 5.45 2.85
C GLU A 66 -4.13 5.08 3.91
N LYS A 67 -3.37 6.09 4.33
CA LYS A 67 -2.47 6.02 5.48
C LYS A 67 -3.13 6.70 6.69
N SER A 68 -3.69 5.90 7.58
CA SER A 68 -4.30 6.40 8.81
C SER A 68 -3.24 6.67 9.89
N ARG A 69 -3.59 7.55 10.85
CA ARG A 69 -2.79 7.83 12.05
C ARG A 69 -1.34 8.26 11.80
N ILE A 70 -1.11 9.07 10.80
CA ILE A 70 0.19 9.73 10.62
C ILE A 70 0.37 10.68 11.79
N GLN A 71 1.40 10.45 12.60
CA GLN A 71 1.68 11.27 13.78
C GLN A 71 2.63 12.42 13.40
N ALA A 72 2.26 13.64 13.74
CA ALA A 72 3.16 14.77 13.69
C ALA A 72 3.99 14.76 15.00
N LEU A 73 5.17 14.16 14.93
CA LEU A 73 6.11 14.09 16.04
C LEU A 73 7.15 15.20 15.89
N ASP A 74 7.30 16.02 16.91
CA ASP A 74 8.36 17.00 17.01
C ASP A 74 9.41 16.54 18.02
N ARG A 75 10.69 16.62 17.66
CA ARG A 75 11.80 16.24 18.55
C ARG A 75 12.14 17.43 19.44
N GLU A 76 12.13 17.22 20.74
CA GLU A 76 12.50 18.25 21.71
C GLU A 76 14.00 18.51 21.75
N GLN A 77 14.82 17.56 21.29
CA GLN A 77 16.27 17.70 21.30
C GLN A 77 16.83 17.80 19.87
N PRO A 78 17.80 18.70 19.63
CA PRO A 78 18.46 18.78 18.35
C PRO A 78 19.23 17.49 18.05
N VAL A 79 19.26 17.09 16.78
CA VAL A 79 20.07 15.96 16.31
C VAL A 79 21.54 16.34 16.50
N LEU A 80 22.27 15.62 17.36
CA LEU A 80 23.70 15.83 17.50
C LEU A 80 24.41 15.39 16.22
N PRO A 81 25.38 16.18 15.71
CA PRO A 81 26.13 15.79 14.53
C PRO A 81 26.94 14.53 14.82
N MET A 82 26.96 13.58 13.88
CA MET A 82 27.82 12.40 13.97
C MET A 82 29.28 12.85 13.89
N VAL A 83 30.04 12.55 14.94
CA VAL A 83 31.50 12.82 14.99
C VAL A 83 32.20 11.49 14.73
N PRO A 84 33.08 11.39 13.70
CA PRO A 84 33.88 10.18 13.43
C PRO A 84 34.67 9.73 14.65
N GLY A 85 34.60 8.44 15.01
CA GLY A 85 35.34 7.84 16.12
C GLY A 85 34.68 7.92 17.48
N VAL A 86 33.52 8.56 17.62
CA VAL A 86 32.73 8.57 18.85
C VAL A 86 31.55 7.61 18.66
N ALA A 87 31.51 6.53 19.49
CA ALA A 87 30.34 5.67 19.54
C ALA A 87 29.15 6.51 19.97
N GLU A 88 28.11 6.55 19.15
CA GLU A 88 26.88 7.26 19.45
C GLU A 88 26.19 6.59 20.66
N ARG A 89 26.48 7.08 21.85
CA ARG A 89 25.64 6.82 23.02
C ARG A 89 24.42 7.73 22.92
N CYS A 90 23.51 7.35 22.05
CA CYS A 90 22.18 7.97 22.03
C CYS A 90 21.48 7.59 23.35
N PRO A 91 21.29 8.51 24.29
CA PRO A 91 20.39 8.22 25.39
C PRO A 91 19.01 8.02 24.78
N HIS A 92 18.46 6.81 24.89
CA HIS A 92 17.18 6.39 24.33
C HIS A 92 15.96 7.10 24.95
N THR A 93 16.13 8.31 25.44
CA THR A 93 15.02 9.16 25.87
C THR A 93 14.57 10.00 24.68
N TYR A 94 13.85 9.34 23.75
CA TYR A 94 13.19 10.08 22.69
C TYR A 94 11.96 10.78 23.27
N THR A 95 12.16 12.01 23.76
CA THR A 95 11.05 12.89 24.11
C THR A 95 10.51 13.51 22.83
N TYR A 96 9.30 13.11 22.47
CA TYR A 96 8.58 13.67 21.32
C TYR A 96 7.33 14.39 21.79
N THR A 97 7.15 15.63 21.34
CA THR A 97 5.86 16.28 21.44
C THR A 97 4.96 15.81 20.31
N ARG A 98 3.77 15.32 20.66
CA ARG A 98 2.78 14.87 19.69
C ARG A 98 1.86 16.01 19.31
N ASN A 99 1.97 16.52 18.11
CA ASN A 99 1.15 17.62 17.57
C ASN A 99 -0.17 17.15 16.94
N GLY A 100 -0.58 15.90 17.22
CA GLY A 100 -1.80 15.30 16.72
C GLY A 100 -1.57 14.23 15.67
N THR A 101 -2.67 13.76 15.10
CA THR A 101 -2.68 12.74 14.05
C THR A 101 -3.49 13.20 12.85
N THR A 102 -3.06 12.82 11.66
CA THR A 102 -3.80 13.01 10.42
C THR A 102 -3.91 11.69 9.65
N SER A 103 -4.84 11.63 8.70
CA SER A 103 -4.96 10.51 7.76
C SER A 103 -4.79 11.05 6.35
N LEU A 104 -3.91 10.44 5.57
CA LEU A 104 -3.72 10.74 4.16
C LEU A 104 -4.58 9.78 3.34
N PHE A 105 -5.36 10.31 2.42
CA PHE A 105 -5.97 9.57 1.31
C PHE A 105 -5.19 9.92 0.06
N ALA A 106 -4.81 8.92 -0.72
CA ALA A 106 -4.03 9.11 -1.92
C ALA A 106 -4.56 8.24 -3.07
N ALA A 107 -4.48 8.76 -4.28
CA ALA A 107 -4.78 8.05 -5.51
C ALA A 107 -3.59 8.22 -6.46
N LEU A 108 -2.98 7.11 -6.84
CA LEU A 108 -1.87 7.05 -7.79
C LEU A 108 -2.41 6.74 -9.18
N ASP A 109 -2.15 7.59 -10.14
CA ASP A 109 -2.34 7.28 -11.55
C ASP A 109 -1.22 6.36 -12.02
N ILE A 110 -1.59 5.16 -12.44
CA ILE A 110 -0.63 4.12 -12.84
C ILE A 110 0.14 4.51 -14.11
N ALA A 111 -0.52 5.19 -15.04
CA ALA A 111 0.09 5.53 -16.32
C ALA A 111 1.09 6.70 -16.21
N THR A 112 0.76 7.72 -15.43
CA THR A 112 1.57 8.95 -15.34
C THR A 112 2.45 9.01 -14.11
N GLY A 113 2.16 8.20 -13.08
CA GLY A 113 2.81 8.28 -11.76
C GLY A 113 2.35 9.50 -10.94
N ALA A 114 1.37 10.25 -11.41
CA ALA A 114 0.84 11.40 -10.68
C ALA A 114 0.03 10.96 -9.46
N VAL A 115 0.13 11.72 -8.37
CA VAL A 115 -0.57 11.41 -7.11
C VAL A 115 -1.53 12.55 -6.76
N ILE A 116 -2.80 12.19 -6.57
CA ILE A 116 -3.80 13.06 -5.97
C ILE A 116 -3.86 12.71 -4.48
N GLY A 117 -3.59 13.67 -3.61
CA GLY A 117 -3.59 13.41 -2.17
C GLY A 117 -4.39 14.44 -1.38
N LYS A 118 -4.96 14.02 -0.26
CA LYS A 118 -5.62 14.90 0.70
C LYS A 118 -5.50 14.37 2.12
N CYS A 119 -5.18 15.27 3.04
CA CYS A 119 -5.12 14.96 4.46
C CYS A 119 -6.44 15.31 5.17
N TYR A 120 -6.88 14.42 6.06
CA TYR A 120 -8.06 14.60 6.89
C TYR A 120 -7.75 14.29 8.35
N ARG A 121 -8.45 14.96 9.27
CA ARG A 121 -8.32 14.67 10.70
C ARG A 121 -8.88 13.32 11.12
N ARG A 122 -9.77 12.74 10.33
CA ARG A 122 -10.48 11.50 10.64
C ARG A 122 -10.50 10.59 9.44
N HIS A 123 -10.48 9.30 9.72
CA HIS A 123 -10.56 8.21 8.75
C HIS A 123 -11.96 7.59 8.77
N ARG A 124 -12.91 8.20 8.07
CA ARG A 124 -14.32 7.77 7.99
C ARG A 124 -14.78 7.66 6.55
N ALA A 125 -15.89 6.95 6.33
CA ALA A 125 -16.53 6.85 5.02
C ALA A 125 -16.95 8.21 4.42
N SER A 126 -17.23 9.22 5.27
CA SER A 126 -17.54 10.58 4.82
C SER A 126 -16.34 11.28 4.17
N GLU A 127 -15.18 11.17 4.80
CA GLU A 127 -13.93 11.74 4.31
C GLU A 127 -13.47 11.01 3.04
N PHE A 128 -13.62 9.69 3.01
CA PHE A 128 -13.33 8.91 1.82
C PHE A 128 -14.23 9.28 0.64
N LEU A 129 -15.54 9.44 0.86
CA LEU A 129 -16.47 9.89 -0.18
C LEU A 129 -16.15 11.32 -0.67
N ASP A 130 -15.72 12.22 0.24
CA ASP A 130 -15.30 13.57 -0.15
C ASP A 130 -14.03 13.50 -1.01
N PHE A 131 -13.10 12.62 -0.68
CA PHE A 131 -11.91 12.38 -1.47
C PHE A 131 -12.23 11.83 -2.88
N LEU A 132 -13.11 10.83 -2.99
CA LEU A 132 -13.57 10.32 -4.29
C LEU A 132 -14.25 11.41 -5.15
N LYS A 133 -15.03 12.29 -4.53
CA LYS A 133 -15.62 13.45 -5.23
C LYS A 133 -14.56 14.46 -5.68
N GLN A 134 -13.45 14.56 -4.97
CA GLN A 134 -12.33 15.39 -5.40
C GLN A 134 -11.66 14.77 -6.62
N ILE A 135 -11.40 13.47 -6.62
CA ILE A 135 -10.88 12.75 -7.78
C ILE A 135 -11.79 12.98 -9.00
N ASP A 136 -13.07 12.72 -8.85
CA ASP A 136 -14.07 12.87 -9.90
C ASP A 136 -14.06 14.28 -10.54
N ARG A 137 -13.89 15.33 -9.73
CA ARG A 137 -13.78 16.72 -10.23
C ARG A 137 -12.46 17.04 -10.93
N GLN A 138 -11.41 16.29 -10.65
CA GLN A 138 -10.08 16.49 -11.25
C GLN A 138 -9.86 15.65 -12.51
N MET A 139 -10.70 14.66 -12.74
CA MET A 139 -10.60 13.82 -13.92
C MET A 139 -11.11 14.57 -15.15
N PRO A 140 -10.42 14.43 -16.29
CA PRO A 140 -10.89 14.99 -17.56
C PRO A 140 -12.17 14.29 -18.02
N GLU A 141 -13.00 15.00 -18.77
CA GLU A 141 -14.16 14.42 -19.43
C GLU A 141 -13.72 13.48 -20.58
N GLY A 142 -14.36 12.33 -20.69
CA GLY A 142 -14.21 11.40 -21.80
C GLY A 142 -13.52 10.07 -21.50
N PRO A 143 -12.38 9.99 -20.76
CA PRO A 143 -11.82 8.71 -20.35
C PRO A 143 -12.67 8.00 -19.31
N GLU A 144 -12.69 6.65 -19.36
CA GLU A 144 -13.22 5.85 -18.25
C GLU A 144 -12.25 5.89 -17.06
N VAL A 145 -12.78 6.00 -15.83
CA VAL A 145 -11.97 6.03 -14.62
C VAL A 145 -12.16 4.74 -13.84
N HIS A 146 -11.11 3.92 -13.77
CA HIS A 146 -11.07 2.69 -12.99
C HIS A 146 -10.41 2.96 -11.64
N LEU A 147 -11.12 2.66 -10.54
CA LEU A 147 -10.60 2.80 -9.18
C LEU A 147 -10.27 1.42 -8.62
N VAL A 148 -8.99 1.17 -8.34
CA VAL A 148 -8.54 -0.01 -7.61
C VAL A 148 -8.34 0.39 -6.15
N MET A 149 -9.08 -0.25 -5.26
CA MET A 149 -9.03 0.02 -3.82
C MET A 149 -9.13 -1.28 -3.03
N ASP A 150 -8.68 -1.26 -1.79
CA ASP A 150 -8.81 -2.39 -0.89
C ASP A 150 -10.28 -2.66 -0.48
N ASN A 151 -10.50 -3.80 0.14
CA ASN A 151 -11.83 -4.26 0.54
C ASN A 151 -12.25 -3.78 1.95
N TYR A 152 -11.83 -2.58 2.35
CA TYR A 152 -12.08 -2.06 3.68
C TYR A 152 -13.56 -1.70 3.91
N ALA A 153 -14.02 -1.83 5.15
CA ALA A 153 -15.44 -1.66 5.48
C ALA A 153 -16.00 -0.25 5.17
N THR A 154 -15.17 0.80 5.27
CA THR A 154 -15.57 2.18 4.97
C THR A 154 -15.95 2.37 3.51
N HIS A 155 -15.39 1.56 2.60
CA HIS A 155 -15.66 1.60 1.15
C HIS A 155 -17.00 0.97 0.76
N LYS A 156 -17.61 0.20 1.66
CA LYS A 156 -18.83 -0.59 1.40
C LYS A 156 -20.11 0.03 1.95
N THR A 157 -20.07 1.27 2.44
CA THR A 157 -21.24 1.92 3.01
C THR A 157 -22.33 2.13 1.95
N PRO A 158 -23.64 2.10 2.31
CA PRO A 158 -24.73 2.32 1.38
C PRO A 158 -24.62 3.63 0.61
N ARG A 159 -24.13 4.68 1.29
CA ARG A 159 -23.92 6.00 0.69
C ARG A 159 -22.83 5.97 -0.38
N MET A 160 -21.78 5.20 -0.15
CA MET A 160 -20.70 4.99 -1.11
C MET A 160 -21.19 4.24 -2.35
N LYS A 161 -21.87 3.11 -2.14
CA LYS A 161 -22.44 2.30 -3.23
C LYS A 161 -23.43 3.11 -4.07
N ALA A 162 -24.29 3.92 -3.43
CA ALA A 162 -25.24 4.77 -4.14
C ALA A 162 -24.55 5.88 -4.95
N TRP A 163 -23.39 6.37 -4.51
CA TRP A 163 -22.64 7.36 -5.27
C TRP A 163 -21.92 6.72 -6.46
N LEU A 164 -21.25 5.58 -6.27
CA LEU A 164 -20.58 4.83 -7.34
C LEU A 164 -21.55 4.37 -8.44
N ALA A 165 -22.75 3.94 -8.07
CA ALA A 165 -23.76 3.50 -9.06
C ALA A 165 -24.29 4.60 -9.98
N ARG A 166 -23.96 5.86 -9.73
CA ARG A 166 -24.36 7.02 -10.56
C ARG A 166 -23.24 7.51 -11.49
N ARG A 167 -22.08 6.85 -11.40
CA ARG A 167 -20.90 7.22 -12.18
C ARG A 167 -20.53 6.14 -13.18
#